data_ed25d5682ee5d053834069e358b85c22
#
_entry.id   ed25d5682ee5d053834069e358b85c22
#
_cell.length_a   1.000
_cell.length_b   1.000
_cell.length_c   1.000
_cell.angle_alpha   90.00
_cell.angle_beta   90.00
_cell.angle_gamma   90.00
#
_symmetry.space_group_name_H-M   'P 1'
#
loop_
_entity.id
_entity.type
_entity.pdbx_description
1 polymer ?
#
loop_
_entity_poly.entity_id
_entity_poly.type
_entity_poly.pdbx_seq_one_letter_code
_entity_poly.pdbx_strand_id
1 'polypeptide(L)'
;MENHQDIRPRADQRSLPNYDDIERTEGTYRNWLRVCQWVKTETPQDSVFITPAEQQTFKWYTGRSEVVSWKDIPQDAINILEWQQRLNQLYEPQRRYETGLMSYSDAQLKELGQVYGADYLIVPQRQVDIAGVPSKLKRVYPEKESDKSTYVVFQL
;
A
#
# COMPACT_ATOMS: atom_id res chain seq x y z
N MET A 1 31.66 27.26 30.82
CA MET A 1 31.04 25.97 31.17
C MET A 1 29.65 25.95 30.53
N GLU A 2 29.56 25.37 29.34
CA GLU A 2 28.26 25.24 28.68
C GLU A 2 27.56 24.02 29.22
N ASN A 3 26.42 24.24 29.85
CA ASN A 3 25.51 23.21 30.32
C ASN A 3 24.87 22.54 29.08
N HIS A 4 25.39 21.42 28.67
CA HIS A 4 24.70 20.55 27.72
C HIS A 4 23.47 19.98 28.44
N GLN A 5 22.34 20.63 28.28
CA GLN A 5 21.05 20.06 28.64
C GLN A 5 20.81 18.86 27.70
N ASP A 6 20.79 17.68 28.31
CA ASP A 6 20.43 16.41 27.63
C ASP A 6 18.96 16.49 27.17
N ILE A 7 18.76 16.79 25.88
CA ILE A 7 17.43 16.95 25.25
C ILE A 7 16.78 15.61 24.90
N ARG A 8 17.30 14.51 25.41
CA ARG A 8 16.64 13.21 25.21
C ARG A 8 15.34 13.18 26.02
N PRO A 9 14.17 12.92 25.37
CA PRO A 9 12.93 12.77 26.13
C PRO A 9 13.08 11.61 27.12
N ARG A 10 12.73 11.86 28.36
CA ARG A 10 12.76 10.86 29.44
C ARG A 10 11.90 9.66 29.02
N ALA A 11 12.37 8.45 29.28
CA ALA A 11 11.70 7.20 28.92
C ALA A 11 10.30 7.07 29.54
N ASP A 12 10.03 7.79 30.61
CA ASP A 12 8.76 7.84 31.35
C ASP A 12 7.64 8.65 30.66
N GLN A 13 7.98 9.45 29.61
CA GLN A 13 6.99 10.23 28.84
C GLN A 13 6.53 9.53 27.55
N ARG A 14 7.03 8.33 27.24
CA ARG A 14 6.49 7.53 26.16
C ARG A 14 5.23 6.85 26.66
N SER A 15 4.07 7.39 26.31
CA SER A 15 2.82 6.66 26.49
C SER A 15 2.96 5.28 25.82
N LEU A 16 2.76 4.21 26.60
CA LEU A 16 2.68 2.86 26.04
C LEU A 16 1.55 2.85 25.01
N PRO A 17 1.74 2.16 23.87
CA PRO A 17 0.67 2.01 22.88
C PRO A 17 -0.58 1.46 23.59
N ASN A 18 -1.75 2.03 23.27
CA ASN A 18 -2.99 1.50 23.76
C ASN A 18 -3.18 0.05 23.26
N TYR A 19 -3.78 -0.80 24.08
CA TYR A 19 -4.06 -2.19 23.72
C TYR A 19 -4.82 -2.32 22.39
N ASP A 20 -5.82 -1.44 22.17
CA ASP A 20 -6.60 -1.38 20.93
C ASP A 20 -5.74 -1.06 19.70
N ASP A 21 -4.70 -0.22 19.85
CA ASP A 21 -3.76 0.11 18.78
C ASP A 21 -2.86 -1.08 18.45
N ILE A 22 -2.45 -1.85 19.46
CA ILE A 22 -1.65 -3.07 19.25
C ILE A 22 -2.48 -4.12 18.53
N GLU A 23 -3.70 -4.38 19.00
CA GLU A 23 -4.59 -5.37 18.40
C GLU A 23 -4.94 -5.01 16.95
N ARG A 24 -5.23 -3.73 16.68
CA ARG A 24 -5.50 -3.24 15.33
C ARG A 24 -4.27 -3.38 14.42
N THR A 25 -3.08 -3.06 14.92
CA THR A 25 -1.83 -3.18 14.17
C THR A 25 -1.52 -4.63 13.85
N GLU A 26 -1.69 -5.53 14.80
CA GLU A 26 -1.51 -6.97 14.58
C GLU A 26 -2.54 -7.53 13.59
N GLY A 27 -3.80 -7.11 13.70
CA GLY A 27 -4.86 -7.49 12.77
C GLY A 27 -4.56 -7.05 11.34
N THR A 28 -4.08 -5.81 11.16
CA THR A 28 -3.66 -5.28 9.86
C THR A 28 -2.47 -6.05 9.29
N TYR A 29 -1.49 -6.38 10.09
CA TYR A 29 -0.33 -7.17 9.68
C TYR A 29 -0.72 -8.58 9.24
N ARG A 30 -1.58 -9.27 10.01
CA ARG A 30 -2.10 -10.59 9.63
C ARG A 30 -2.87 -10.55 8.31
N ASN A 31 -3.70 -9.53 8.10
CA ASN A 31 -4.42 -9.35 6.85
C ASN A 31 -3.48 -9.05 5.68
N TRP A 32 -2.39 -8.31 5.92
CA TRP A 32 -1.35 -8.10 4.92
C TRP A 32 -0.68 -9.41 4.53
N LEU A 33 -0.32 -10.25 5.48
CA LEU A 33 0.25 -11.57 5.19
C LEU A 33 -0.72 -12.46 4.40
N ARG A 34 -2.01 -12.41 4.72
CA ARG A 34 -3.05 -13.17 3.99
C ARG A 34 -3.18 -12.73 2.54
N VAL A 35 -3.23 -11.42 2.28
CA VAL A 35 -3.29 -10.92 0.90
C VAL A 35 -2.00 -11.25 0.14
N CYS A 36 -0.84 -11.14 0.76
CA CYS A 36 0.42 -11.54 0.13
C CYS A 36 0.46 -13.04 -0.19
N GLN A 37 -0.05 -13.88 0.70
CA GLN A 37 -0.15 -15.31 0.45
C GLN A 37 -1.10 -15.61 -0.72
N TRP A 38 -2.26 -14.95 -0.76
CA TRP A 38 -3.20 -15.06 -1.87
C TRP A 38 -2.54 -14.63 -3.20
N VAL A 39 -1.86 -13.49 -3.22
CA VAL A 39 -1.11 -13.02 -4.40
C VAL A 39 -0.13 -14.09 -4.87
N LYS A 40 0.63 -14.66 -3.95
CA LYS A 40 1.65 -15.67 -4.27
C LYS A 40 1.06 -16.93 -4.89
N THR A 41 -0.12 -17.36 -4.46
CA THR A 41 -0.76 -18.61 -4.91
C THR A 41 -1.69 -18.43 -6.11
N GLU A 42 -2.41 -17.30 -6.18
CA GLU A 42 -3.53 -17.11 -7.12
C GLU A 42 -3.21 -16.20 -8.30
N THR A 43 -2.01 -15.60 -8.35
CA THR A 43 -1.64 -14.73 -9.47
C THR A 43 -0.44 -15.26 -10.26
N PRO A 44 -0.34 -14.98 -11.58
CA PRO A 44 0.83 -15.33 -12.38
C PRO A 44 2.12 -14.75 -11.77
N GLN A 45 3.24 -15.46 -11.97
CA GLN A 45 4.51 -15.07 -11.36
C GLN A 45 5.07 -13.76 -11.89
N ASP A 46 4.76 -13.41 -13.11
CA ASP A 46 5.17 -12.19 -13.82
C ASP A 46 4.23 -11.00 -13.61
N SER A 47 3.18 -11.17 -12.79
CA SER A 47 2.24 -10.09 -12.49
C SER A 47 2.89 -8.91 -11.80
N VAL A 48 2.45 -7.71 -12.18
CA VAL A 48 2.89 -6.44 -11.64
C VAL A 48 1.76 -5.76 -10.85
N PHE A 49 2.09 -5.21 -9.71
CA PHE A 49 1.13 -4.65 -8.76
C PHE A 49 1.37 -3.17 -8.47
N ILE A 50 0.29 -2.41 -8.35
CA ILE A 50 0.28 -1.14 -7.62
C ILE A 50 -0.05 -1.46 -6.17
N THR A 51 0.86 -1.13 -5.26
CA THR A 51 0.81 -1.54 -3.85
C THR A 51 0.47 -0.38 -2.92
N PRO A 52 -0.04 -0.65 -1.70
CA PRO A 52 -0.26 0.38 -0.69
C PRO A 52 1.05 1.06 -0.29
N ALA A 53 1.02 2.39 -0.17
CA ALA A 53 2.21 3.20 0.13
C ALA A 53 2.86 2.87 1.49
N GLU A 54 2.07 2.40 2.45
CA GLU A 54 2.55 2.02 3.79
C GLU A 54 3.19 0.63 3.85
N GLN A 55 3.01 -0.20 2.81
CA GLN A 55 3.52 -1.56 2.79
C GLN A 55 4.83 -1.68 2.02
N GLN A 56 5.89 -2.09 2.71
CA GLN A 56 7.26 -2.15 2.17
C GLN A 56 7.78 -3.58 2.02
N THR A 57 6.94 -4.59 2.23
CA THR A 57 7.34 -6.00 2.29
C THR A 57 6.71 -6.84 1.17
N PHE A 58 6.05 -6.21 0.21
CA PHE A 58 5.30 -6.88 -0.84
C PHE A 58 6.16 -7.89 -1.62
N LYS A 59 7.25 -7.45 -2.22
CA LYS A 59 8.16 -8.32 -2.98
C LYS A 59 8.71 -9.47 -2.14
N TRP A 60 9.00 -9.18 -0.87
CA TRP A 60 9.55 -10.17 0.04
C TRP A 60 8.60 -11.34 0.27
N TYR A 61 7.32 -11.05 0.50
CA TYR A 61 6.34 -12.10 0.78
C TYR A 61 5.76 -12.75 -0.47
N THR A 62 5.63 -12.02 -1.57
CA THR A 62 4.92 -12.50 -2.76
C THR A 62 5.85 -13.01 -3.85
N GLY A 63 7.07 -12.50 -3.95
CA GLY A 63 7.94 -12.71 -5.10
C GLY A 63 7.40 -12.10 -6.40
N ARG A 64 6.42 -11.17 -6.31
CA ARG A 64 5.86 -10.44 -7.45
C ARG A 64 6.48 -9.07 -7.58
N SER A 65 6.37 -8.47 -8.76
CA SER A 65 6.83 -7.11 -9.03
C SER A 65 5.80 -6.08 -8.56
N GLU A 66 6.29 -4.95 -8.05
CA GLU A 66 5.50 -3.76 -7.80
C GLU A 66 6.02 -2.58 -8.62
N VAL A 67 5.12 -1.68 -9.01
CA VAL A 67 5.45 -0.54 -9.88
C VAL A 67 6.48 0.36 -9.23
N VAL A 68 6.37 0.59 -7.93
CA VAL A 68 7.28 1.43 -7.14
C VAL A 68 7.28 1.00 -5.68
N SER A 69 8.43 1.15 -5.04
CA SER A 69 8.61 0.97 -3.59
C SER A 69 9.54 2.04 -3.05
N TRP A 70 9.32 2.50 -1.82
CA TRP A 70 10.22 3.43 -1.13
C TRP A 70 11.63 2.85 -0.95
N LYS A 71 11.77 1.54 -0.87
CA LYS A 71 13.04 0.85 -0.65
C LYS A 71 13.88 0.70 -1.91
N ASP A 72 13.26 0.74 -3.07
CA ASP A 72 13.91 0.49 -4.36
C ASP A 72 14.41 1.79 -5.00
N ILE A 73 15.20 2.57 -4.24
CA ILE A 73 15.78 3.83 -4.72
C ILE A 73 16.87 3.51 -5.76
N PRO A 74 16.69 3.94 -7.02
CA PRO A 74 17.72 3.76 -8.04
C PRO A 74 18.99 4.56 -7.70
N GLN A 75 20.13 4.14 -8.27
CA GLN A 75 21.41 4.81 -8.02
C GLN A 75 21.84 5.76 -9.16
N ASP A 76 21.13 5.75 -10.27
CA ASP A 76 21.41 6.63 -11.41
C ASP A 76 20.34 7.71 -11.58
N ALA A 77 20.74 8.85 -12.15
CA ALA A 77 19.91 10.05 -12.20
C ALA A 77 18.61 9.87 -13.03
N ILE A 78 18.64 9.09 -14.11
CA ILE A 78 17.48 8.90 -14.98
C ILE A 78 16.42 8.06 -14.25
N ASN A 79 16.83 6.93 -13.69
CA ASN A 79 15.93 6.05 -12.96
C ASN A 79 15.43 6.66 -11.64
N ILE A 80 16.19 7.55 -11.00
CA ILE A 80 15.72 8.34 -9.85
C ILE A 80 14.54 9.24 -10.24
N LEU A 81 14.60 9.91 -11.39
CA LEU A 81 13.51 10.77 -11.85
C LEU A 81 12.25 9.96 -12.15
N GLU A 82 12.38 8.82 -12.82
CA GLU A 82 11.26 7.91 -13.06
C GLU A 82 10.67 7.37 -11.76
N TRP A 83 11.51 6.94 -10.84
CA TRP A 83 11.08 6.46 -9.52
C TRP A 83 10.33 7.55 -8.75
N GLN A 84 10.85 8.79 -8.75
CA GLN A 84 10.20 9.92 -8.12
C GLN A 84 8.83 10.24 -8.77
N GLN A 85 8.73 10.15 -10.09
CA GLN A 85 7.48 10.35 -10.80
C GLN A 85 6.43 9.28 -10.41
N ARG A 86 6.83 8.02 -10.33
CA ARG A 86 5.95 6.91 -9.89
C ARG A 86 5.47 7.12 -8.46
N LEU A 87 6.37 7.53 -7.54
CA LEU A 87 5.99 7.87 -6.17
C LEU A 87 4.96 9.00 -6.12
N ASN A 88 5.17 10.06 -6.89
CA ASN A 88 4.26 11.20 -6.92
C ASN A 88 2.87 10.81 -7.48
N GLN A 89 2.81 9.93 -8.47
CA GLN A 89 1.56 9.53 -9.09
C GLN A 89 0.81 8.46 -8.27
N LEU A 90 1.51 7.55 -7.62
CA LEU A 90 0.90 6.39 -6.98
C LEU A 90 0.84 6.49 -5.46
N TYR A 91 1.85 7.06 -4.81
CA TYR A 91 1.93 7.10 -3.36
C TYR A 91 1.49 8.43 -2.74
N GLU A 92 1.78 9.56 -3.39
CA GLU A 92 1.34 10.86 -2.87
C GLU A 92 -0.18 10.96 -2.73
N PRO A 93 -1.02 10.50 -3.69
CA PRO A 93 -2.47 10.46 -3.49
C PRO A 93 -2.89 9.61 -2.29
N GLN A 94 -2.23 8.47 -2.07
CA GLN A 94 -2.52 7.59 -0.94
C GLN A 94 -2.18 8.21 0.42
N ARG A 95 -1.20 9.11 0.46
CA ARG A 95 -0.80 9.83 1.68
C ARG A 95 -1.61 11.09 1.92
N ARG A 96 -1.99 11.77 0.84
CA ARG A 96 -2.69 13.07 0.89
C ARG A 96 -4.18 12.95 1.09
N TYR A 97 -4.82 11.93 0.50
CA TYR A 97 -6.26 11.75 0.52
C TYR A 97 -6.65 10.50 1.27
N GLU A 98 -7.69 10.60 2.09
CA GLU A 98 -8.23 9.44 2.83
C GLU A 98 -8.76 8.34 1.90
N THR A 99 -9.22 8.72 0.70
CA THR A 99 -9.64 7.81 -0.37
C THR A 99 -8.49 7.22 -1.16
N GLY A 100 -7.28 7.77 -1.01
CA GLY A 100 -6.10 7.33 -1.75
C GLY A 100 -6.35 7.29 -3.26
N LEU A 101 -5.97 6.19 -3.91
CA LEU A 101 -6.22 5.98 -5.33
C LEU A 101 -7.70 5.72 -5.66
N MET A 102 -8.53 5.43 -4.69
CA MET A 102 -9.97 5.23 -4.90
C MET A 102 -10.73 6.54 -5.18
N SER A 103 -10.07 7.70 -5.11
CA SER A 103 -10.58 8.96 -5.64
C SER A 103 -10.57 9.03 -7.16
N TYR A 104 -9.79 8.17 -7.82
CA TYR A 104 -9.71 8.12 -9.28
C TYR A 104 -10.87 7.32 -9.86
N SER A 105 -11.26 7.68 -11.09
CA SER A 105 -12.22 6.85 -11.83
C SER A 105 -11.60 5.52 -12.26
N ASP A 106 -12.46 4.55 -12.55
CA ASP A 106 -12.00 3.25 -13.07
C ASP A 106 -11.18 3.40 -14.36
N ALA A 107 -11.53 4.37 -15.22
CA ALA A 107 -10.77 4.67 -16.44
C ALA A 107 -9.36 5.19 -16.12
N GLN A 108 -9.23 6.08 -15.14
CA GLN A 108 -7.92 6.59 -14.69
C GLN A 108 -7.07 5.48 -14.06
N LEU A 109 -7.67 4.58 -13.26
CA LEU A 109 -6.96 3.45 -12.67
C LEU A 109 -6.47 2.46 -13.74
N LYS A 110 -7.28 2.19 -14.75
CA LYS A 110 -6.88 1.35 -15.90
C LYS A 110 -5.77 2.00 -16.71
N GLU A 111 -5.83 3.32 -16.90
CA GLU A 111 -4.77 4.08 -17.58
C GLU A 111 -3.44 3.95 -16.81
N LEU A 112 -3.45 4.10 -15.49
CA LEU A 112 -2.27 3.85 -14.65
C LEU A 112 -1.73 2.42 -14.83
N GLY A 113 -2.63 1.43 -14.87
CA GLY A 113 -2.27 0.05 -15.16
C GLY A 113 -1.56 -0.10 -16.50
N GLN A 114 -2.08 0.51 -17.56
CA GLN A 114 -1.49 0.48 -18.89
C GLN A 114 -0.13 1.20 -18.94
N VAL A 115 -0.02 2.38 -18.35
CA VAL A 115 1.22 3.19 -18.33
C VAL A 115 2.35 2.45 -17.64
N TYR A 116 2.05 1.76 -16.54
CA TYR A 116 3.08 1.07 -15.73
C TYR A 116 3.13 -0.45 -15.93
N GLY A 117 2.32 -1.00 -16.84
CA GLY A 117 2.24 -2.43 -17.05
C GLY A 117 1.76 -3.18 -15.81
N ALA A 118 0.89 -2.56 -15.01
CA ALA A 118 0.35 -3.17 -13.81
C ALA A 118 -0.93 -3.94 -14.09
N ASP A 119 -1.01 -5.16 -13.56
CA ASP A 119 -2.15 -6.06 -13.74
C ASP A 119 -3.16 -5.93 -12.59
N TYR A 120 -2.69 -5.52 -11.41
CA TYR A 120 -3.48 -5.48 -10.18
C TYR A 120 -3.20 -4.23 -9.36
N LEU A 121 -4.22 -3.83 -8.62
CA LEU A 121 -4.18 -2.74 -7.63
C LEU A 121 -4.57 -3.29 -6.25
N ILE A 122 -3.70 -3.11 -5.27
CA ILE A 122 -3.99 -3.41 -3.85
C ILE A 122 -4.25 -2.11 -3.13
N VAL A 123 -5.41 -2.00 -2.50
CA VAL A 123 -5.79 -0.83 -1.70
C VAL A 123 -6.28 -1.24 -0.32
N PRO A 124 -6.12 -0.40 0.71
CA PRO A 124 -6.79 -0.60 1.98
C PRO A 124 -8.32 -0.57 1.80
N GLN A 125 -9.03 -1.51 2.42
CA GLN A 125 -10.51 -1.55 2.40
C GLN A 125 -11.12 -0.22 2.85
N ARG A 126 -10.51 0.44 3.83
CA ARG A 126 -10.93 1.75 4.32
C ARG A 126 -11.03 2.80 3.19
N GLN A 127 -10.10 2.79 2.23
CA GLN A 127 -10.14 3.74 1.11
C GLN A 127 -11.37 3.49 0.21
N VAL A 128 -11.72 2.22 0.00
CA VAL A 128 -12.92 1.83 -0.75
C VAL A 128 -14.18 2.30 -0.02
N ASP A 129 -14.24 2.08 1.30
CA ASP A 129 -15.39 2.45 2.11
C ASP A 129 -15.61 3.97 2.14
N ILE A 130 -14.55 4.75 2.30
CA ILE A 130 -14.62 6.23 2.34
C ILE A 130 -14.97 6.80 0.97
N ALA A 131 -14.46 6.22 -0.12
CA ALA A 131 -14.78 6.67 -1.47
C ALA A 131 -16.26 6.56 -1.80
N GLY A 132 -16.94 5.54 -1.25
CA GLY A 132 -18.40 5.37 -1.34
C GLY A 132 -18.95 5.18 -2.76
N VAL A 133 -18.10 5.22 -3.78
CA VAL A 133 -18.48 5.01 -5.19
C VAL A 133 -18.09 3.59 -5.56
N PRO A 134 -19.05 2.75 -5.98
CA PRO A 134 -18.74 1.41 -6.42
C PRO A 134 -17.80 1.43 -7.63
N SER A 135 -16.63 0.81 -7.49
CA SER A 135 -15.76 0.55 -8.62
C SER A 135 -16.34 -0.59 -9.46
N LYS A 136 -16.29 -0.45 -10.78
CA LYS A 136 -16.62 -1.52 -11.74
C LYS A 136 -15.41 -2.41 -12.06
N LEU A 137 -14.26 -2.12 -11.45
CA LEU A 137 -13.10 -2.99 -11.56
C LEU A 137 -13.41 -4.34 -10.93
N LYS A 138 -12.88 -5.40 -11.53
CA LYS A 138 -13.07 -6.75 -11.01
C LYS A 138 -12.31 -6.91 -9.69
N ARG A 139 -13.04 -7.02 -8.59
CA ARG A 139 -12.49 -7.39 -7.30
C ARG A 139 -12.13 -8.86 -7.33
N VAL A 140 -10.89 -9.18 -7.03
CA VAL A 140 -10.37 -10.55 -7.02
C VAL A 140 -10.02 -11.03 -5.61
N TYR A 141 -9.80 -10.12 -4.67
CA TYR A 141 -9.57 -10.44 -3.27
C TYR A 141 -10.21 -9.39 -2.35
N PRO A 142 -10.81 -9.79 -1.23
CA PRO A 142 -11.20 -11.17 -0.91
C PRO A 142 -12.24 -11.70 -1.91
N GLU A 143 -12.29 -13.00 -2.13
CA GLU A 143 -13.21 -13.62 -3.11
C GLU A 143 -14.67 -13.37 -2.76
N LYS A 144 -14.98 -13.38 -1.46
CA LYS A 144 -16.33 -13.08 -0.94
C LYS A 144 -16.30 -11.73 -0.23
N GLU A 145 -17.25 -10.89 -0.56
CA GLU A 145 -17.41 -9.57 0.08
C GLU A 145 -17.69 -9.67 1.59
N SER A 146 -18.24 -10.79 2.05
CA SER A 146 -18.44 -11.11 3.47
C SER A 146 -17.14 -11.36 4.23
N ASP A 147 -16.05 -11.66 3.53
CA ASP A 147 -14.78 -11.94 4.16
C ASP A 147 -14.12 -10.62 4.61
N LYS A 148 -14.00 -10.46 5.91
CA LYS A 148 -13.38 -9.26 6.48
C LYS A 148 -11.89 -9.24 6.17
N SER A 149 -11.47 -8.31 5.35
CA SER A 149 -10.07 -8.02 5.07
C SER A 149 -9.82 -6.52 5.17
N THR A 150 -8.63 -6.13 5.60
CA THR A 150 -8.21 -4.74 5.60
C THR A 150 -7.67 -4.30 4.24
N TYR A 151 -7.56 -5.22 3.29
CA TYR A 151 -7.08 -4.96 1.93
C TYR A 151 -8.03 -5.56 0.89
N VAL A 152 -8.08 -4.89 -0.26
CA VAL A 152 -8.82 -5.32 -1.45
C VAL A 152 -7.86 -5.35 -2.62
N VAL A 153 -8.00 -6.35 -3.49
CA VAL A 153 -7.26 -6.44 -4.76
C VAL A 153 -8.24 -6.33 -5.92
N PHE A 154 -7.97 -5.38 -6.80
CA PHE A 154 -8.67 -5.21 -8.06
C PHE A 154 -7.79 -5.62 -9.23
N GLN A 155 -8.39 -6.20 -10.25
CA GLN A 155 -7.76 -6.42 -11.55
C GLN A 155 -7.93 -5.15 -12.39
N LEU A 156 -6.84 -4.68 -12.99
CA LEU A 156 -6.79 -3.48 -13.83
C LEU A 156 -7.07 -3.79 -15.30
#